data_5353c1a960bd460747cfc924f8332c49
#
_entry.id   5353c1a960bd460747cfc924f8332c49
#
_cell.length_a   1.000
_cell.length_b   1.000
_cell.length_c   1.000
_cell.angle_alpha   90.00
_cell.angle_beta   90.00
_cell.angle_gamma   90.00
#
_symmetry.space_group_name_H-M   'P 1'
#
loop_
_entity.id
_entity.type
_entity.pdbx_description
1 polymer ?
#
loop_
_entity_poly.entity_id
_entity_poly.type
_entity_poly.pdbx_seq_one_letter_code
_entity_poly.pdbx_strand_id
1 'polypeptide(L)'
;MSTFRSRLNIMVIEDDPDCQEILQNVLEESYNITVVGNTQDALLLLMDSHITYSLIFLELDLPDDACIKFLKQRNEQSALQNIPIIVITGDGDDNGCYKLGADEFIRKPLNTPDIILARCERLLSLYENKNLISQTERDKLSGLYTIDYFFEYLKQIIPLDMGSDRDAIVIDIEHFKLINEIYGRGVGDQILAEIGDYLQQILTTLNAIACRAGADVFFVYCIHQDDYQELQAALQAILAQNIKVSNIRVRMGVWHYVERGLVEPETWFDRAKSACARISGNYTTSVAVYNSGLHSKHLREERLIRDIYEAIEHKDLKVYYQPKYAIQGDKPHLRSAEALIRWIHPTLGFINPGDFIPLFESNGLIQMVDYYVWKEAAAQIRRWKDEFDFTVPVSVNVSRIDIYDPDLENKFCNILEQNKLSPTDYMIEITESAYSENAQGLIEVLDSMRKKGFKIEMDDFGTGYSSLGMLTEIPIDILKIDMSFVRNMEKHEKNKRMVELIIDIAKFLKVPCVAEGVETESQLRTLRRMGCDVIQGYFFSKPVAPEDFVKFIEKEKSLWTK
;
A
#
# COMPACT_ATOMS: atom_id res chain seq x y z
N MET A 1 -21.50 -38.70 25.80
CA MET A 1 -21.77 -37.28 26.06
C MET A 1 -22.89 -36.87 25.12
N SER A 2 -24.14 -36.82 25.57
CA SER A 2 -25.29 -36.43 24.76
C SER A 2 -25.29 -34.91 24.63
N THR A 3 -24.97 -34.42 23.47
CA THR A 3 -25.18 -33.04 23.06
C THR A 3 -26.72 -32.81 22.99
N PHE A 4 -27.24 -31.86 23.74
CA PHE A 4 -28.59 -31.32 23.59
C PHE A 4 -28.70 -30.69 22.18
N ARG A 5 -29.13 -31.48 21.17
CA ARG A 5 -29.69 -30.91 19.93
C ARG A 5 -31.11 -30.48 20.26
N SER A 6 -31.44 -29.21 20.15
CA SER A 6 -32.81 -28.75 20.11
C SER A 6 -33.54 -29.49 18.98
N ARG A 7 -34.69 -30.11 19.26
CA ARG A 7 -35.46 -30.78 18.21
C ARG A 7 -35.86 -29.77 17.15
N LEU A 8 -35.70 -30.14 15.87
CA LEU A 8 -36.12 -29.30 14.73
C LEU A 8 -37.64 -29.21 14.68
N ASN A 9 -38.16 -28.06 14.28
CA ASN A 9 -39.61 -27.86 14.15
C ASN A 9 -40.06 -28.19 12.72
N ILE A 10 -41.06 -29.06 12.59
CA ILE A 10 -41.69 -29.46 11.34
C ILE A 10 -43.15 -28.99 11.36
N MET A 11 -43.60 -28.41 10.26
CA MET A 11 -45.00 -28.04 10.06
C MET A 11 -45.68 -29.08 9.16
N VAL A 12 -46.88 -29.47 9.52
CA VAL A 12 -47.76 -30.38 8.76
C VAL A 12 -49.02 -29.61 8.38
N ILE A 13 -49.27 -29.46 7.07
CA ILE A 13 -50.45 -28.80 6.51
C ILE A 13 -51.29 -29.90 5.84
N GLU A 14 -52.29 -30.41 6.53
CA GLU A 14 -53.14 -31.55 6.15
C GLU A 14 -54.53 -31.33 6.73
N ASP A 15 -55.59 -31.58 5.98
CA ASP A 15 -56.97 -31.39 6.44
C ASP A 15 -57.64 -32.70 6.88
N ASP A 16 -57.09 -33.84 6.50
CA ASP A 16 -57.56 -35.16 6.92
C ASP A 16 -57.03 -35.53 8.32
N PRO A 17 -57.91 -35.67 9.34
CA PRO A 17 -57.51 -36.01 10.71
C PRO A 17 -56.73 -37.32 10.83
N ASP A 18 -57.08 -38.34 10.03
CA ASP A 18 -56.41 -39.64 10.09
C ASP A 18 -54.96 -39.53 9.60
N CYS A 19 -54.72 -38.74 8.53
CA CYS A 19 -53.40 -38.46 8.03
C CYS A 19 -52.59 -37.57 8.98
N GLN A 20 -53.20 -36.60 9.63
CA GLN A 20 -52.59 -35.78 10.69
C GLN A 20 -52.05 -36.64 11.83
N GLU A 21 -52.91 -37.57 12.35
CA GLU A 21 -52.54 -38.46 13.44
C GLU A 21 -51.38 -39.39 13.07
N ILE A 22 -51.36 -39.94 11.85
CA ILE A 22 -50.28 -40.80 11.37
C ILE A 22 -48.97 -40.01 11.31
N LEU A 23 -48.94 -38.83 10.70
CA LEU A 23 -47.75 -38.02 10.56
C LEU A 23 -47.25 -37.53 11.93
N GLN A 24 -48.13 -37.15 12.81
CA GLN A 24 -47.77 -36.73 14.16
C GLN A 24 -47.13 -37.88 14.92
N ASN A 25 -47.73 -39.05 14.93
CA ASN A 25 -47.18 -40.23 15.62
C ASN A 25 -45.83 -40.67 15.08
N VAL A 26 -45.60 -40.58 13.76
CA VAL A 26 -44.35 -40.96 13.11
C VAL A 26 -43.23 -39.97 13.40
N LEU A 27 -43.52 -38.68 13.45
CA LEU A 27 -42.50 -37.62 13.50
C LEU A 27 -42.22 -37.13 14.93
N GLU A 28 -43.16 -37.26 15.88
CA GLU A 28 -43.11 -36.70 17.25
C GLU A 28 -41.97 -37.28 18.09
N GLU A 29 -41.50 -38.50 17.80
CA GLU A 29 -40.37 -39.08 18.50
C GLU A 29 -39.05 -38.32 18.24
N SER A 30 -38.91 -37.72 17.05
CA SER A 30 -37.66 -37.10 16.59
C SER A 30 -37.71 -35.58 16.44
N TYR A 31 -38.91 -35.01 16.23
CA TYR A 31 -39.11 -33.60 15.87
C TYR A 31 -40.18 -32.94 16.72
N ASN A 32 -40.20 -31.60 16.76
CA ASN A 32 -41.32 -30.83 17.26
C ASN A 32 -42.32 -30.60 16.14
N ILE A 33 -43.58 -31.02 16.30
CA ILE A 33 -44.57 -30.99 15.22
C ILE A 33 -45.61 -29.92 15.48
N THR A 34 -45.92 -29.13 14.45
CA THR A 34 -47.04 -28.20 14.41
C THR A 34 -47.96 -28.63 13.29
N VAL A 35 -49.21 -29.04 13.62
CA VAL A 35 -50.20 -29.46 12.65
C VAL A 35 -51.20 -28.33 12.43
N VAL A 36 -51.53 -28.02 11.18
CA VAL A 36 -52.54 -27.04 10.75
C VAL A 36 -53.39 -27.62 9.63
N GLY A 37 -54.67 -27.30 9.64
CA GLY A 37 -55.63 -27.84 8.68
C GLY A 37 -55.76 -27.06 7.38
N ASN A 38 -55.04 -25.95 7.23
CA ASN A 38 -55.13 -25.11 6.04
C ASN A 38 -53.87 -24.24 5.84
N THR A 39 -53.68 -23.74 4.63
CA THR A 39 -52.51 -22.94 4.25
C THR A 39 -52.53 -21.51 4.81
N GLN A 40 -53.69 -20.97 5.20
CA GLN A 40 -53.77 -19.61 5.74
C GLN A 40 -53.22 -19.56 7.17
N ASP A 41 -53.61 -20.53 8.03
CA ASP A 41 -53.05 -20.67 9.37
C ASP A 41 -51.54 -20.98 9.32
N ALA A 42 -51.12 -21.79 8.36
CA ALA A 42 -49.70 -22.07 8.12
C ALA A 42 -48.91 -20.79 7.83
N LEU A 43 -49.39 -19.93 6.94
CA LEU A 43 -48.72 -18.66 6.62
C LEU A 43 -48.63 -17.72 7.80
N LEU A 44 -49.67 -17.65 8.64
CA LEU A 44 -49.65 -16.84 9.86
C LEU A 44 -48.54 -17.31 10.82
N LEU A 45 -48.40 -18.62 11.02
CA LEU A 45 -47.39 -19.20 11.88
C LEU A 45 -45.97 -19.07 11.30
N LEU A 46 -45.81 -19.16 9.98
CA LEU A 46 -44.53 -18.97 9.28
C LEU A 46 -44.05 -17.52 9.31
N MET A 47 -44.96 -16.55 9.44
CA MET A 47 -44.61 -15.13 9.61
C MET A 47 -44.30 -14.76 11.07
N ASP A 48 -44.57 -15.62 12.03
CA ASP A 48 -44.21 -15.40 13.43
C ASP A 48 -42.72 -15.66 13.63
N SER A 49 -41.99 -14.62 13.96
CA SER A 49 -40.53 -14.65 14.13
C SER A 49 -40.02 -15.47 15.32
N HIS A 50 -40.91 -16.01 16.14
CA HIS A 50 -40.54 -16.76 17.36
C HIS A 50 -40.25 -18.24 17.10
N ILE A 51 -40.74 -18.82 15.99
CA ILE A 51 -40.55 -20.23 15.64
C ILE A 51 -40.00 -20.35 14.23
N THR A 52 -38.82 -20.98 14.10
CA THR A 52 -38.23 -21.33 12.80
C THR A 52 -38.58 -22.76 12.44
N TYR A 53 -39.23 -22.97 11.32
CA TYR A 53 -39.55 -24.30 10.78
C TYR A 53 -38.43 -24.77 9.82
N SER A 54 -38.06 -26.06 9.95
CA SER A 54 -36.99 -26.66 9.15
C SER A 54 -37.52 -27.51 7.98
N LEU A 55 -38.80 -27.88 7.99
CA LEU A 55 -39.45 -28.67 6.96
C LEU A 55 -40.97 -28.44 7.02
N ILE A 56 -41.63 -28.50 5.86
CA ILE A 56 -43.08 -28.44 5.74
C ILE A 56 -43.55 -29.69 5.00
N PHE A 57 -44.56 -30.39 5.59
CA PHE A 57 -45.42 -31.34 4.88
C PHE A 57 -46.63 -30.60 4.36
N LEU A 58 -46.99 -30.81 3.09
CA LEU A 58 -48.10 -30.09 2.44
C LEU A 58 -48.98 -31.06 1.66
N GLU A 59 -50.25 -31.18 2.06
CA GLU A 59 -51.24 -31.95 1.29
C GLU A 59 -51.55 -31.30 -0.06
N LEU A 60 -51.54 -32.13 -1.13
CA LEU A 60 -51.81 -31.66 -2.50
C LEU A 60 -53.29 -31.36 -2.73
N ASP A 61 -54.18 -32.21 -2.18
CA ASP A 61 -55.62 -32.20 -2.44
C ASP A 61 -56.37 -31.24 -1.51
N LEU A 62 -55.70 -30.22 -0.97
CA LEU A 62 -56.34 -29.19 -0.17
C LEU A 62 -57.40 -28.40 -0.97
N PRO A 63 -58.54 -27.98 -0.33
CA PRO A 63 -59.59 -27.22 -0.99
C PRO A 63 -59.09 -25.96 -1.72
N ASP A 64 -59.76 -25.56 -2.83
CA ASP A 64 -59.55 -24.30 -3.56
C ASP A 64 -58.14 -24.11 -4.14
N ASP A 65 -57.48 -25.18 -4.56
CA ASP A 65 -56.09 -25.17 -5.06
C ASP A 65 -55.08 -24.51 -4.09
N ALA A 66 -55.34 -24.62 -2.77
CA ALA A 66 -54.56 -23.93 -1.74
C ALA A 66 -53.10 -24.36 -1.74
N CYS A 67 -52.80 -25.64 -2.04
CA CYS A 67 -51.44 -26.14 -2.19
C CYS A 67 -50.67 -25.41 -3.29
N ILE A 68 -51.25 -25.28 -4.50
CA ILE A 68 -50.63 -24.62 -5.63
C ILE A 68 -50.39 -23.13 -5.33
N LYS A 69 -51.32 -22.47 -4.70
CA LYS A 69 -51.18 -21.07 -4.27
C LYS A 69 -50.05 -20.89 -3.26
N PHE A 70 -49.96 -21.79 -2.30
CA PHE A 70 -48.92 -21.78 -1.27
C PHE A 70 -47.52 -21.98 -1.89
N LEU A 71 -47.33 -22.93 -2.81
CA LEU A 71 -46.06 -23.18 -3.49
C LEU A 71 -45.61 -21.98 -4.35
N LYS A 72 -46.54 -21.30 -5.03
CA LYS A 72 -46.26 -20.06 -5.76
C LYS A 72 -45.79 -18.95 -4.83
N GLN A 73 -46.51 -18.76 -3.72
CA GLN A 73 -46.22 -17.73 -2.73
C GLN A 73 -44.87 -17.97 -2.03
N ARG A 74 -44.47 -19.23 -1.79
CA ARG A 74 -43.15 -19.61 -1.33
C ARG A 74 -42.06 -19.10 -2.27
N ASN A 75 -42.23 -19.28 -3.58
CA ASN A 75 -41.24 -18.86 -4.58
C ASN A 75 -41.09 -17.34 -4.70
N GLU A 76 -42.07 -16.57 -4.26
CA GLU A 76 -42.03 -15.11 -4.28
C GLU A 76 -41.45 -14.50 -2.98
N GLN A 77 -41.43 -15.24 -1.88
CA GLN A 77 -41.02 -14.78 -0.55
C GLN A 77 -39.67 -15.39 -0.14
N SER A 78 -38.62 -14.60 -0.09
CA SER A 78 -37.25 -15.05 0.23
C SER A 78 -37.16 -15.79 1.59
N ALA A 79 -37.99 -15.44 2.57
CA ALA A 79 -38.03 -16.09 3.88
C ALA A 79 -38.50 -17.54 3.81
N LEU A 80 -39.39 -17.89 2.86
CA LEU A 80 -39.97 -19.22 2.72
C LEU A 80 -39.19 -20.10 1.72
N GLN A 81 -38.39 -19.50 0.81
CA GLN A 81 -37.63 -20.22 -0.22
C GLN A 81 -36.64 -21.25 0.35
N ASN A 82 -36.17 -21.03 1.56
CA ASN A 82 -35.15 -21.87 2.19
C ASN A 82 -35.74 -23.00 3.06
N ILE A 83 -37.07 -23.11 3.15
CA ILE A 83 -37.75 -24.20 3.89
C ILE A 83 -38.13 -25.29 2.90
N PRO A 84 -37.59 -26.51 3.02
CA PRO A 84 -37.95 -27.62 2.15
C PRO A 84 -39.41 -28.05 2.35
N ILE A 85 -40.05 -28.49 1.27
CA ILE A 85 -41.43 -28.94 1.26
C ILE A 85 -41.54 -30.36 0.73
N ILE A 86 -42.18 -31.24 1.55
CA ILE A 86 -42.62 -32.57 1.13
C ILE A 86 -44.12 -32.50 0.84
N VAL A 87 -44.49 -32.75 -0.41
CA VAL A 87 -45.90 -32.79 -0.79
C VAL A 87 -46.48 -34.19 -0.54
N ILE A 88 -47.66 -34.26 0.05
CA ILE A 88 -48.44 -35.49 0.25
C ILE A 88 -49.47 -35.57 -0.86
N THR A 89 -49.60 -36.72 -1.52
CA THR A 89 -50.52 -36.87 -2.65
C THR A 89 -51.21 -38.23 -2.62
N GLY A 90 -52.49 -38.27 -3.02
CA GLY A 90 -53.30 -39.50 -3.09
C GLY A 90 -53.11 -40.24 -4.42
N ASP A 91 -53.31 -39.54 -5.54
CA ASP A 91 -53.18 -40.12 -6.90
C ASP A 91 -52.37 -39.22 -7.78
N GLY A 92 -51.23 -39.74 -8.31
CA GLY A 92 -50.56 -39.02 -8.93
C GLY A 92 -49.64 -38.77 -10.08
N ASP A 93 -49.56 -37.57 -10.46
CA ASP A 93 -48.54 -37.07 -11.40
C ASP A 93 -47.30 -36.59 -10.61
N ASP A 94 -46.38 -37.51 -10.39
CA ASP A 94 -45.07 -37.24 -9.71
C ASP A 94 -44.33 -36.06 -10.33
N ASN A 95 -44.40 -35.92 -11.66
CA ASN A 95 -43.80 -34.81 -12.38
C ASN A 95 -44.52 -33.47 -12.17
N GLY A 96 -45.79 -33.49 -11.80
CA GLY A 96 -46.55 -32.28 -11.50
C GLY A 96 -46.08 -31.61 -10.19
N CYS A 97 -45.82 -32.37 -9.14
CA CYS A 97 -45.41 -31.87 -7.84
C CYS A 97 -44.05 -31.14 -7.92
N TYR A 98 -43.07 -31.71 -8.61
CA TYR A 98 -41.74 -31.05 -8.80
C TYR A 98 -41.85 -29.78 -9.66
N LYS A 99 -42.69 -29.74 -10.69
CA LYS A 99 -42.90 -28.54 -11.51
C LYS A 99 -43.60 -27.42 -10.74
N LEU A 100 -44.36 -27.74 -9.69
CA LEU A 100 -45.00 -26.79 -8.81
C LEU A 100 -44.04 -26.24 -7.72
N GLY A 101 -42.84 -26.81 -7.58
CA GLY A 101 -41.84 -26.35 -6.62
C GLY A 101 -41.77 -27.18 -5.34
N ALA A 102 -42.28 -28.40 -5.31
CA ALA A 102 -42.02 -29.34 -4.23
C ALA A 102 -40.57 -29.85 -4.28
N ASP A 103 -39.96 -30.06 -3.12
CA ASP A 103 -38.60 -30.61 -3.02
C ASP A 103 -38.61 -32.15 -2.99
N GLU A 104 -39.69 -32.73 -2.48
CA GLU A 104 -39.92 -34.17 -2.42
C GLU A 104 -41.45 -34.44 -2.36
N PHE A 105 -41.89 -35.70 -2.56
CA PHE A 105 -43.29 -36.08 -2.37
C PHE A 105 -43.43 -37.44 -1.70
N ILE A 106 -44.58 -37.67 -1.03
CA ILE A 106 -44.96 -38.94 -0.42
C ILE A 106 -46.40 -39.29 -0.85
N ARG A 107 -46.57 -40.55 -1.22
CA ARG A 107 -47.91 -41.05 -1.65
C ARG A 107 -48.69 -41.60 -0.49
N LYS A 108 -50.00 -41.32 -0.48
CA LYS A 108 -50.94 -42.02 0.40
C LYS A 108 -51.20 -43.44 -0.14
N PRO A 109 -51.44 -44.46 0.70
CA PRO A 109 -51.59 -44.36 2.16
C PRO A 109 -50.27 -44.25 2.89
N LEU A 110 -50.22 -43.47 4.00
CA LEU A 110 -49.05 -43.20 4.82
C LEU A 110 -48.73 -44.36 5.79
N ASN A 111 -48.67 -45.57 5.26
CA ASN A 111 -48.53 -46.81 6.04
C ASN A 111 -47.10 -47.33 6.17
N THR A 112 -46.11 -46.52 5.79
CA THR A 112 -44.70 -46.87 5.88
C THR A 112 -43.88 -45.80 6.64
N PRO A 113 -43.92 -45.85 8.00
CA PRO A 113 -43.22 -44.86 8.85
C PRO A 113 -41.75 -44.66 8.52
N ASP A 114 -41.02 -45.74 8.23
CA ASP A 114 -39.60 -45.71 7.94
C ASP A 114 -39.29 -44.90 6.67
N ILE A 115 -40.17 -44.95 5.65
CA ILE A 115 -40.01 -44.18 4.42
C ILE A 115 -40.23 -42.69 4.68
N ILE A 116 -41.20 -42.34 5.51
CA ILE A 116 -41.49 -40.95 5.88
C ILE A 116 -40.28 -40.35 6.59
N LEU A 117 -39.74 -41.04 7.61
CA LEU A 117 -38.57 -40.63 8.36
C LEU A 117 -37.33 -40.51 7.48
N ALA A 118 -37.06 -41.51 6.64
CA ALA A 118 -35.90 -41.51 5.76
C ALA A 118 -35.93 -40.33 4.74
N ARG A 119 -37.11 -39.97 4.22
CA ARG A 119 -37.25 -38.80 3.33
C ARG A 119 -37.08 -37.48 4.08
N CYS A 120 -37.62 -37.36 5.29
CA CYS A 120 -37.33 -36.22 6.16
C CYS A 120 -35.85 -36.02 6.42
N GLU A 121 -35.18 -37.06 6.92
CA GLU A 121 -33.77 -37.01 7.25
C GLU A 121 -32.90 -36.65 6.03
N ARG A 122 -33.18 -37.28 4.88
CA ARG A 122 -32.49 -37.00 3.65
C ARG A 122 -32.66 -35.54 3.23
N LEU A 123 -33.87 -35.01 3.26
CA LEU A 123 -34.15 -33.64 2.81
C LEU A 123 -33.58 -32.61 3.78
N LEU A 124 -33.73 -32.80 5.07
CA LEU A 124 -33.12 -31.96 6.09
C LEU A 124 -31.61 -31.94 5.97
N SER A 125 -30.96 -33.09 5.79
CA SER A 125 -29.52 -33.20 5.61
C SER A 125 -29.05 -32.48 4.35
N LEU A 126 -29.78 -32.58 3.23
CA LEU A 126 -29.47 -31.85 2.00
C LEU A 126 -29.56 -30.32 2.19
N TYR A 127 -30.55 -29.84 2.90
CA TYR A 127 -30.73 -28.40 3.15
C TYR A 127 -29.77 -27.87 4.24
N GLU A 128 -29.46 -28.66 5.28
CA GLU A 128 -28.39 -28.32 6.23
C GLU A 128 -27.02 -28.21 5.52
N ASN A 129 -26.69 -29.16 4.65
CA ASN A 129 -25.45 -29.10 3.85
C ASN A 129 -25.45 -27.90 2.91
N LYS A 130 -26.56 -27.63 2.21
CA LYS A 130 -26.68 -26.46 1.32
C LYS A 130 -26.53 -25.14 2.08
N ASN A 131 -27.11 -25.03 3.27
CA ASN A 131 -26.98 -23.86 4.14
C ASN A 131 -25.57 -23.72 4.74
N LEU A 132 -24.94 -24.82 5.14
CA LEU A 132 -23.53 -24.84 5.59
C LEU A 132 -22.58 -24.42 4.46
N ILE A 133 -22.76 -24.96 3.27
CA ILE A 133 -22.01 -24.60 2.07
C ILE A 133 -22.18 -23.10 1.78
N SER A 134 -23.41 -22.59 1.73
CA SER A 134 -23.64 -21.17 1.45
C SER A 134 -23.08 -20.23 2.53
N GLN A 135 -23.03 -20.65 3.79
CA GLN A 135 -22.44 -19.86 4.89
C GLN A 135 -20.90 -19.87 4.90
N THR A 136 -20.28 -20.93 4.33
CA THR A 136 -18.81 -21.02 4.17
C THR A 136 -18.33 -20.39 2.88
N GLU A 137 -19.17 -20.34 1.85
CA GLU A 137 -18.82 -19.81 0.54
C GLU A 137 -18.90 -18.29 0.42
N ARG A 138 -19.83 -17.67 1.16
CA ARG A 138 -20.12 -16.23 1.01
C ARG A 138 -19.96 -15.44 2.29
N ASP A 139 -19.37 -14.25 2.14
CA ASP A 139 -19.30 -13.24 3.20
C ASP A 139 -20.69 -12.65 3.47
N LYS A 140 -21.14 -12.69 4.72
CA LYS A 140 -22.50 -12.29 5.12
C LYS A 140 -22.80 -10.80 4.90
N LEU A 141 -21.76 -9.95 4.90
CA LEU A 141 -21.93 -8.52 4.79
C LEU A 141 -21.98 -8.07 3.32
N SER A 142 -21.05 -8.54 2.52
CA SER A 142 -20.94 -8.14 1.11
C SER A 142 -21.65 -9.05 0.13
N GLY A 143 -22.08 -10.25 0.56
CA GLY A 143 -22.67 -11.27 -0.30
C GLY A 143 -21.74 -11.88 -1.36
N LEU A 144 -20.49 -11.40 -1.43
CA LEU A 144 -19.43 -11.93 -2.30
C LEU A 144 -18.87 -13.24 -1.73
N TYR A 145 -18.02 -13.93 -2.48
CA TYR A 145 -17.34 -15.12 -1.95
C TYR A 145 -16.46 -14.78 -0.75
N THR A 146 -16.24 -15.76 0.13
CA THR A 146 -15.16 -15.73 1.10
C THR A 146 -13.83 -15.96 0.38
N ILE A 147 -12.72 -15.53 0.97
CA ILE A 147 -11.40 -15.64 0.35
C ILE A 147 -11.01 -17.11 0.08
N ASP A 148 -11.31 -18.01 1.02
CA ASP A 148 -10.97 -19.43 0.90
C ASP A 148 -11.71 -20.08 -0.25
N TYR A 149 -13.04 -19.87 -0.33
CA TYR A 149 -13.83 -20.40 -1.43
C TYR A 149 -13.45 -19.78 -2.79
N PHE A 150 -13.12 -18.50 -2.80
CA PHE A 150 -12.70 -17.80 -4.01
C PHE A 150 -11.46 -18.44 -4.63
N PHE A 151 -10.41 -18.72 -3.84
CA PHE A 151 -9.21 -19.36 -4.36
C PHE A 151 -9.43 -20.82 -4.76
N GLU A 152 -10.24 -21.57 -4.00
CA GLU A 152 -10.61 -22.92 -4.39
C GLU A 152 -11.37 -22.95 -5.72
N TYR A 153 -12.32 -22.02 -5.91
CA TYR A 153 -13.08 -21.89 -7.13
C TYR A 153 -12.19 -21.45 -8.31
N LEU A 154 -11.28 -20.52 -8.09
CA LEU A 154 -10.29 -20.12 -9.11
C LEU A 154 -9.47 -21.30 -9.61
N LYS A 155 -8.98 -22.15 -8.72
CA LYS A 155 -8.21 -23.35 -9.10
C LYS A 155 -9.00 -24.30 -9.99
N GLN A 156 -10.32 -24.31 -9.88
CA GLN A 156 -11.20 -25.14 -10.72
C GLN A 156 -11.47 -24.52 -12.09
N ILE A 157 -11.65 -23.19 -12.17
CA ILE A 157 -12.04 -22.51 -13.42
C ILE A 157 -10.86 -22.17 -14.32
N ILE A 158 -9.68 -21.89 -13.77
CA ILE A 158 -8.48 -21.52 -14.55
C ILE A 158 -8.12 -22.55 -15.63
N PRO A 159 -8.13 -23.88 -15.37
CA PRO A 159 -7.85 -24.87 -16.39
C PRO A 159 -8.89 -24.90 -17.53
N LEU A 160 -10.11 -24.45 -17.25
CA LEU A 160 -11.21 -24.43 -18.22
C LEU A 160 -11.21 -23.17 -19.09
N ASP A 161 -10.56 -22.11 -18.61
CA ASP A 161 -10.55 -20.77 -19.23
C ASP A 161 -9.30 -20.53 -20.10
N MET A 162 -9.01 -21.48 -20.98
CA MET A 162 -7.76 -21.56 -21.76
C MET A 162 -7.64 -20.54 -22.91
N GLY A 163 -8.52 -19.57 -23.05
CA GLY A 163 -8.61 -18.71 -24.28
C GLY A 163 -8.59 -17.19 -24.06
N SER A 164 -8.91 -16.69 -22.89
CA SER A 164 -9.07 -15.24 -22.67
C SER A 164 -7.99 -14.66 -21.77
N ASP A 165 -7.55 -13.43 -22.07
CA ASP A 165 -6.72 -12.66 -21.17
C ASP A 165 -7.54 -12.25 -19.93
N ARG A 166 -6.98 -12.42 -18.76
CA ARG A 166 -7.63 -12.17 -17.46
C ARG A 166 -6.80 -11.27 -16.60
N ASP A 167 -7.47 -10.52 -15.76
CA ASP A 167 -6.86 -9.63 -14.77
C ASP A 167 -7.24 -10.03 -13.34
N ALA A 168 -6.28 -9.89 -12.44
CA ALA A 168 -6.50 -9.94 -11.01
C ALA A 168 -6.46 -8.51 -10.45
N ILE A 169 -7.53 -8.11 -9.77
CA ILE A 169 -7.71 -6.76 -9.25
C ILE A 169 -7.86 -6.83 -7.73
N VAL A 170 -7.12 -5.98 -7.04
CA VAL A 170 -7.28 -5.70 -5.61
C VAL A 170 -7.90 -4.31 -5.46
N ILE A 171 -8.99 -4.24 -4.74
CA ILE A 171 -9.70 -3.01 -4.39
C ILE A 171 -9.53 -2.81 -2.89
N ASP A 172 -9.08 -1.64 -2.47
CA ASP A 172 -8.78 -1.29 -1.09
C ASP A 172 -9.33 0.10 -0.76
N ILE A 173 -9.94 0.25 0.42
CA ILE A 173 -10.46 1.53 0.89
C ILE A 173 -9.44 2.17 1.83
N GLU A 174 -8.72 3.17 1.33
CA GLU A 174 -7.69 3.86 2.11
C GLU A 174 -8.30 4.53 3.33
N HIS A 175 -7.69 4.30 4.52
CA HIS A 175 -8.15 4.83 5.81
C HIS A 175 -9.55 4.36 6.26
N PHE A 176 -9.99 3.16 5.87
CA PHE A 176 -11.30 2.63 6.27
C PHE A 176 -11.53 2.62 7.80
N LYS A 177 -10.48 2.38 8.58
CA LYS A 177 -10.53 2.46 10.04
C LYS A 177 -11.03 3.83 10.53
N LEU A 178 -10.64 4.91 9.85
CA LEU A 178 -11.07 6.27 10.16
C LEU A 178 -12.58 6.47 9.93
N ILE A 179 -13.16 5.81 8.90
CA ILE A 179 -14.61 5.79 8.69
C ILE A 179 -15.32 5.23 9.95
N ASN A 180 -14.86 4.07 10.42
CA ASN A 180 -15.42 3.42 11.60
C ASN A 180 -15.26 4.26 12.88
N GLU A 181 -14.17 5.02 13.01
CA GLU A 181 -13.92 5.90 14.16
C GLU A 181 -14.81 7.16 14.12
N ILE A 182 -14.99 7.77 12.94
CA ILE A 182 -15.75 9.04 12.80
C ILE A 182 -17.27 8.81 12.67
N TYR A 183 -17.68 7.85 11.85
CA TYR A 183 -19.09 7.63 11.48
C TYR A 183 -19.72 6.41 12.17
N GLY A 184 -18.92 5.61 12.88
CA GLY A 184 -19.37 4.36 13.52
C GLY A 184 -19.32 3.15 12.58
N ARG A 185 -19.22 1.95 13.17
CA ARG A 185 -19.14 0.68 12.43
C ARG A 185 -20.31 0.42 11.49
N GLY A 186 -21.52 0.84 11.88
CA GLY A 186 -22.73 0.65 11.05
C GLY A 186 -22.61 1.32 9.67
N VAL A 187 -22.00 2.51 9.59
CA VAL A 187 -21.78 3.20 8.31
C VAL A 187 -20.68 2.49 7.50
N GLY A 188 -19.61 2.02 8.16
CA GLY A 188 -18.60 1.21 7.50
C GLY A 188 -19.18 -0.08 6.92
N ASP A 189 -19.99 -0.80 7.68
CA ASP A 189 -20.66 -2.02 7.23
C ASP A 189 -21.62 -1.75 6.07
N GLN A 190 -22.36 -0.65 6.09
CA GLN A 190 -23.22 -0.24 4.98
C GLN A 190 -22.42 0.01 3.69
N ILE A 191 -21.31 0.72 3.77
CA ILE A 191 -20.43 0.97 2.61
C ILE A 191 -19.91 -0.36 2.03
N LEU A 192 -19.48 -1.29 2.88
CA LEU A 192 -18.98 -2.59 2.43
C LEU A 192 -20.07 -3.44 1.78
N ALA A 193 -21.30 -3.37 2.28
CA ALA A 193 -22.46 -4.04 1.67
C ALA A 193 -22.80 -3.43 0.30
N GLU A 194 -22.88 -2.10 0.19
CA GLU A 194 -23.16 -1.40 -1.07
C GLU A 194 -22.09 -1.66 -2.14
N ILE A 195 -20.81 -1.72 -1.74
CA ILE A 195 -19.72 -2.13 -2.64
C ILE A 195 -19.89 -3.58 -3.09
N GLY A 196 -20.26 -4.47 -2.16
CA GLY A 196 -20.56 -5.87 -2.46
C GLY A 196 -21.69 -6.03 -3.47
N ASP A 197 -22.79 -5.33 -3.25
CA ASP A 197 -23.97 -5.33 -4.14
C ASP A 197 -23.61 -4.80 -5.54
N TYR A 198 -22.88 -3.70 -5.60
CA TYR A 198 -22.43 -3.14 -6.88
C TYR A 198 -21.52 -4.12 -7.63
N LEU A 199 -20.53 -4.71 -6.95
CA LEU A 199 -19.67 -5.71 -7.56
C LEU A 199 -20.46 -6.90 -8.08
N GLN A 200 -21.44 -7.43 -7.31
CA GLN A 200 -22.30 -8.52 -7.76
C GLN A 200 -23.07 -8.19 -9.05
N GLN A 201 -23.57 -6.97 -9.18
CA GLN A 201 -24.29 -6.52 -10.39
C GLN A 201 -23.41 -6.54 -11.64
N ILE A 202 -22.12 -6.19 -11.52
CA ILE A 202 -21.21 -6.10 -12.65
C ILE A 202 -20.47 -7.41 -12.97
N LEU A 203 -20.48 -8.41 -12.05
CA LEU A 203 -19.75 -9.68 -12.26
C LEU A 203 -20.11 -10.38 -13.58
N THR A 204 -21.40 -10.38 -13.93
CA THR A 204 -21.85 -11.00 -15.19
C THR A 204 -21.34 -10.23 -16.41
N THR A 205 -21.36 -8.90 -16.38
CA THR A 205 -20.90 -8.05 -17.48
C THR A 205 -19.39 -8.18 -17.68
N LEU A 206 -18.62 -8.24 -16.60
CA LEU A 206 -17.17 -8.41 -16.63
C LEU A 206 -16.73 -9.86 -16.81
N ASN A 207 -17.67 -10.82 -16.87
CA ASN A 207 -17.38 -12.25 -16.80
C ASN A 207 -16.37 -12.51 -15.67
N ALA A 208 -16.73 -12.11 -14.46
CA ALA A 208 -15.85 -12.01 -13.31
C ALA A 208 -16.36 -12.80 -12.11
N ILE A 209 -15.46 -13.06 -11.19
CA ILE A 209 -15.76 -13.49 -9.83
C ILE A 209 -15.10 -12.56 -8.83
N ALA A 210 -15.69 -12.38 -7.65
CA ALA A 210 -15.18 -11.49 -6.63
C ALA A 210 -15.32 -12.09 -5.24
N CYS A 211 -14.43 -11.70 -4.33
CA CYS A 211 -14.53 -12.02 -2.91
C CYS A 211 -14.22 -10.80 -2.04
N ARG A 212 -14.64 -10.88 -0.79
CA ARG A 212 -14.13 -10.00 0.27
C ARG A 212 -12.94 -10.68 0.94
N ALA A 213 -11.75 -10.12 0.74
CA ALA A 213 -10.49 -10.72 1.15
C ALA A 213 -10.03 -10.27 2.55
N GLY A 214 -10.64 -9.23 3.11
CA GLY A 214 -10.30 -8.68 4.43
C GLY A 214 -11.37 -7.71 4.92
N ALA A 215 -11.01 -6.85 5.88
CA ALA A 215 -11.95 -5.87 6.46
C ALA A 215 -12.55 -4.95 5.39
N ASP A 216 -11.69 -4.38 4.56
CA ASP A 216 -11.96 -3.33 3.56
C ASP A 216 -11.33 -3.63 2.20
N VAL A 217 -10.92 -4.89 1.99
CA VAL A 217 -10.23 -5.34 0.78
C VAL A 217 -11.10 -6.32 0.01
N PHE A 218 -11.24 -6.08 -1.30
CA PHE A 218 -11.94 -6.96 -2.22
C PHE A 218 -11.02 -7.43 -3.34
N PHE A 219 -11.18 -8.68 -3.77
CA PHE A 219 -10.50 -9.25 -4.91
C PHE A 219 -11.49 -9.49 -6.04
N VAL A 220 -11.08 -9.18 -7.26
CA VAL A 220 -11.87 -9.43 -8.47
C VAL A 220 -10.98 -10.12 -9.50
N TYR A 221 -11.48 -11.20 -10.09
CA TYR A 221 -10.86 -11.89 -11.24
C TYR A 221 -11.80 -11.77 -12.43
N CYS A 222 -11.38 -11.12 -13.51
CA CYS A 222 -12.26 -10.78 -14.64
C CYS A 222 -11.54 -10.91 -15.98
N ILE A 223 -12.27 -10.82 -17.09
CA ILE A 223 -11.70 -10.63 -18.42
C ILE A 223 -10.94 -9.30 -18.44
N HIS A 224 -9.76 -9.31 -19.11
CA HIS A 224 -8.91 -8.13 -19.27
C HIS A 224 -9.70 -6.94 -19.84
N GLN A 225 -9.45 -5.78 -19.24
CA GLN A 225 -9.94 -4.48 -19.70
C GLN A 225 -8.75 -3.54 -19.87
N ASP A 226 -8.82 -2.67 -20.88
CA ASP A 226 -7.77 -1.66 -21.12
C ASP A 226 -7.70 -0.61 -20.03
N ASP A 227 -8.82 -0.33 -19.34
CA ASP A 227 -8.92 0.66 -18.27
C ASP A 227 -9.92 0.24 -17.18
N TYR A 228 -9.65 0.61 -15.96
CA TYR A 228 -10.48 0.38 -14.77
C TYR A 228 -10.91 1.67 -14.07
N GLN A 229 -10.74 2.83 -14.70
CA GLN A 229 -11.10 4.13 -14.13
C GLN A 229 -12.60 4.25 -13.89
N GLU A 230 -13.44 3.72 -14.78
CA GLU A 230 -14.89 3.73 -14.62
C GLU A 230 -15.33 2.90 -13.40
N LEU A 231 -14.76 1.72 -13.23
CA LEU A 231 -15.01 0.87 -12.06
C LEU A 231 -14.59 1.59 -10.77
N GLN A 232 -13.40 2.17 -10.76
CA GLN A 232 -12.89 2.91 -9.60
C GLN A 232 -13.78 4.11 -9.29
N ALA A 233 -14.19 4.88 -10.29
CA ALA A 233 -15.05 6.05 -10.11
C ALA A 233 -16.43 5.69 -9.53
N ALA A 234 -17.01 4.57 -9.97
CA ALA A 234 -18.29 4.08 -9.45
C ALA A 234 -18.17 3.67 -7.96
N LEU A 235 -17.12 2.96 -7.60
CA LEU A 235 -16.84 2.59 -6.21
C LEU A 235 -16.55 3.82 -5.33
N GLN A 236 -15.84 4.82 -5.86
CA GLN A 236 -15.60 6.09 -5.19
C GLN A 236 -16.89 6.87 -4.98
N ALA A 237 -17.84 6.79 -5.91
CA ALA A 237 -19.15 7.45 -5.78
C ALA A 237 -19.98 6.83 -4.63
N ILE A 238 -19.91 5.51 -4.42
CA ILE A 238 -20.55 4.85 -3.28
C ILE A 238 -20.01 5.41 -1.96
N LEU A 239 -18.67 5.54 -1.85
CA LEU A 239 -18.05 6.19 -0.68
C LEU A 239 -18.56 7.61 -0.48
N ALA A 240 -18.56 8.44 -1.53
CA ALA A 240 -18.94 9.85 -1.46
C ALA A 240 -20.42 10.08 -1.10
N GLN A 241 -21.30 9.10 -1.36
CA GLN A 241 -22.70 9.15 -0.95
C GLN A 241 -22.88 8.96 0.57
N ASN A 242 -22.03 8.14 1.18
CA ASN A 242 -22.12 7.76 2.58
C ASN A 242 -21.30 8.65 3.53
N ILE A 243 -20.22 9.25 3.04
CA ILE A 243 -19.28 10.03 3.87
C ILE A 243 -18.89 11.35 3.19
N LYS A 244 -18.62 12.38 4.03
CA LYS A 244 -18.24 13.73 3.55
C LYS A 244 -16.76 14.06 3.75
N VAL A 245 -15.92 13.07 4.01
CA VAL A 245 -14.46 13.25 4.23
C VAL A 245 -13.70 13.09 2.92
N SER A 246 -12.94 14.10 2.52
CA SER A 246 -12.25 14.18 1.23
C SER A 246 -10.99 13.29 1.14
N ASN A 247 -10.46 12.82 2.26
CA ASN A 247 -9.19 12.07 2.31
C ASN A 247 -9.36 10.54 2.25
N ILE A 248 -10.59 10.06 2.10
CA ILE A 248 -10.88 8.62 2.00
C ILE A 248 -11.19 8.28 0.56
N ARG A 249 -10.53 7.28 0.04
CA ARG A 249 -10.68 6.90 -1.38
C ARG A 249 -10.55 5.40 -1.60
N VAL A 250 -11.10 4.95 -2.74
CA VAL A 250 -10.89 3.61 -3.26
C VAL A 250 -9.63 3.58 -4.10
N ARG A 251 -8.72 2.68 -3.78
CA ARG A 251 -7.52 2.37 -4.57
C ARG A 251 -7.67 1.02 -5.25
N MET A 252 -7.09 0.89 -6.42
CA MET A 252 -7.11 -0.35 -7.18
C MET A 252 -5.71 -0.72 -7.64
N GLY A 253 -5.33 -1.96 -7.39
CA GLY A 253 -4.13 -2.56 -7.98
C GLY A 253 -4.54 -3.65 -8.96
N VAL A 254 -3.92 -3.68 -10.13
CA VAL A 254 -4.24 -4.61 -11.22
C VAL A 254 -3.01 -5.41 -11.58
N TRP A 255 -3.15 -6.71 -11.73
CA TRP A 255 -2.17 -7.58 -12.37
C TRP A 255 -2.76 -8.22 -13.61
N HIS A 256 -2.13 -7.96 -14.76
CA HIS A 256 -2.52 -8.57 -16.03
C HIS A 256 -1.96 -9.98 -16.14
N TYR A 257 -2.82 -10.95 -16.39
CA TYR A 257 -2.42 -12.34 -16.61
C TYR A 257 -1.92 -12.52 -18.05
N VAL A 258 -0.69 -12.08 -18.31
CA VAL A 258 -0.07 -12.17 -19.63
C VAL A 258 0.59 -13.54 -19.86
N GLU A 259 1.09 -14.18 -18.78
CA GLU A 259 1.79 -15.47 -18.87
C GLU A 259 1.02 -16.56 -18.13
N ARG A 260 0.47 -17.50 -18.87
CA ARG A 260 -0.14 -18.74 -18.35
C ARG A 260 0.94 -19.73 -17.93
N GLY A 261 1.65 -19.38 -16.87
CA GLY A 261 2.69 -20.22 -16.30
C GLY A 261 2.26 -20.78 -14.94
N LEU A 262 3.06 -21.63 -14.38
CA LEU A 262 2.98 -22.36 -13.11
C LEU A 262 2.89 -21.46 -11.84
N VAL A 263 2.21 -20.31 -11.91
CA VAL A 263 2.08 -19.37 -10.80
C VAL A 263 0.71 -19.53 -10.16
N GLU A 264 0.70 -19.78 -8.86
CA GLU A 264 -0.51 -19.94 -8.06
C GLU A 264 -1.37 -18.66 -8.06
N PRO A 265 -2.72 -18.76 -8.04
CA PRO A 265 -3.62 -17.62 -8.05
C PRO A 265 -3.38 -16.61 -6.93
N GLU A 266 -2.97 -17.09 -5.75
CA GLU A 266 -2.64 -16.26 -4.61
C GLU A 266 -1.54 -15.23 -4.95
N THR A 267 -0.54 -15.64 -5.72
CA THR A 267 0.55 -14.76 -6.19
C THR A 267 0.06 -13.63 -7.11
N TRP A 268 -1.02 -13.85 -7.87
CA TRP A 268 -1.58 -12.80 -8.74
C TRP A 268 -2.15 -11.66 -7.92
N PHE A 269 -2.87 -12.01 -6.86
CA PHE A 269 -3.45 -11.03 -5.94
C PHE A 269 -2.40 -10.37 -5.06
N ASP A 270 -1.33 -11.05 -4.67
CA ASP A 270 -0.18 -10.45 -3.99
C ASP A 270 0.50 -9.39 -4.88
N ARG A 271 0.65 -9.68 -6.18
CA ARG A 271 1.17 -8.72 -7.16
C ARG A 271 0.24 -7.51 -7.32
N ALA A 272 -1.06 -7.75 -7.50
CA ALA A 272 -2.06 -6.69 -7.58
C ALA A 272 -2.10 -5.86 -6.28
N LYS A 273 -2.01 -6.48 -5.11
CA LYS A 273 -1.93 -5.83 -3.80
C LYS A 273 -0.68 -4.94 -3.67
N SER A 274 0.46 -5.42 -4.17
CA SER A 274 1.69 -4.64 -4.23
C SER A 274 1.54 -3.39 -5.11
N ALA A 275 0.86 -3.51 -6.26
CA ALA A 275 0.56 -2.36 -7.11
C ALA A 275 -0.37 -1.36 -6.40
N CYS A 276 -1.41 -1.85 -5.70
CA CYS A 276 -2.34 -1.03 -4.94
C CYS A 276 -1.63 -0.25 -3.81
N ALA A 277 -0.73 -0.90 -3.06
CA ALA A 277 0.02 -0.31 -1.97
C ALA A 277 0.91 0.86 -2.41
N ARG A 278 1.47 0.81 -3.64
CA ARG A 278 2.33 1.87 -4.19
C ARG A 278 1.67 3.23 -4.37
N ILE A 279 0.37 3.25 -4.58
CA ILE A 279 -0.38 4.49 -4.74
C ILE A 279 -0.95 5.01 -3.41
N SER A 280 -0.54 4.42 -2.29
CA SER A 280 -0.87 4.94 -0.96
C SER A 280 -0.28 6.33 -0.78
N GLY A 281 -1.10 7.28 -0.31
CA GLY A 281 -0.69 8.67 -0.17
C GLY A 281 -0.55 9.47 -1.47
N ASN A 282 -0.66 8.84 -2.64
CA ASN A 282 -0.63 9.54 -3.93
C ASN A 282 -2.04 9.84 -4.43
N TYR A 283 -2.54 11.04 -4.20
CA TYR A 283 -3.91 11.45 -4.54
C TYR A 283 -4.17 11.68 -6.03
N THR A 284 -3.17 11.61 -6.89
CA THR A 284 -3.33 11.82 -8.34
C THR A 284 -3.61 10.52 -9.10
N THR A 285 -3.30 9.36 -8.50
CA THR A 285 -3.45 8.04 -9.13
C THR A 285 -4.28 7.13 -8.24
N SER A 286 -5.39 6.60 -8.75
CA SER A 286 -6.29 5.69 -8.03
C SER A 286 -6.22 4.25 -8.53
N VAL A 287 -5.68 4.01 -9.72
CA VAL A 287 -5.49 2.68 -10.31
C VAL A 287 -4.02 2.49 -10.67
N ALA A 288 -3.41 1.40 -10.24
CA ALA A 288 -2.04 1.05 -10.56
C ALA A 288 -1.94 -0.37 -11.15
N VAL A 289 -1.24 -0.51 -12.26
CA VAL A 289 -0.96 -1.81 -12.87
C VAL A 289 0.38 -2.34 -12.34
N TYR A 290 0.41 -3.62 -11.97
CA TYR A 290 1.64 -4.30 -11.57
C TYR A 290 2.60 -4.43 -12.76
N ASN A 291 3.83 -4.08 -12.52
CA ASN A 291 4.92 -4.26 -13.48
C ASN A 291 6.03 -5.09 -12.81
N SER A 292 6.49 -6.15 -13.49
CA SER A 292 7.53 -7.05 -12.97
C SER A 292 8.85 -6.33 -12.63
N GLY A 293 9.18 -5.26 -13.35
CA GLY A 293 10.32 -4.39 -13.02
C GLY A 293 10.17 -3.71 -11.66
N LEU A 294 8.95 -3.47 -11.21
CA LEU A 294 8.63 -2.85 -9.92
C LEU A 294 8.71 -3.84 -8.76
N HIS A 295 8.35 -5.10 -8.98
CA HIS A 295 8.54 -6.15 -7.97
C HIS A 295 10.04 -6.38 -7.71
N SER A 296 10.83 -6.44 -8.76
CA SER A 296 12.30 -6.56 -8.65
C SER A 296 12.90 -5.35 -7.90
N LYS A 297 12.36 -4.14 -8.11
CA LYS A 297 12.76 -2.95 -7.36
C LYS A 297 12.43 -3.07 -5.88
N HIS A 298 11.22 -3.48 -5.53
CA HIS A 298 10.79 -3.64 -4.12
C HIS A 298 11.60 -4.72 -3.39
N LEU A 299 11.81 -5.89 -4.00
CA LEU A 299 12.68 -6.92 -3.43
C LEU A 299 14.12 -6.42 -3.23
N ARG A 300 14.61 -5.57 -4.16
CA ARG A 300 15.92 -4.92 -4.02
C ARG A 300 15.92 -3.93 -2.85
N GLU A 301 14.89 -3.12 -2.70
CA GLU A 301 14.73 -2.17 -1.58
C GLU A 301 14.68 -2.89 -0.23
N GLU A 302 13.88 -3.94 -0.09
CA GLU A 302 13.82 -4.77 1.13
C GLU A 302 15.19 -5.39 1.45
N ARG A 303 15.91 -5.84 0.42
CA ARG A 303 17.25 -6.35 0.59
C ARG A 303 18.22 -5.28 1.09
N LEU A 304 18.18 -4.08 0.55
CA LEU A 304 19.02 -2.96 1.00
C LEU A 304 18.74 -2.60 2.46
N ILE A 305 17.46 -2.58 2.87
CA ILE A 305 17.06 -2.34 4.26
C ILE A 305 17.61 -3.41 5.20
N ARG A 306 17.60 -4.65 4.79
CA ARG A 306 18.12 -5.76 5.59
C ARG A 306 19.65 -5.73 5.70
N ASP A 307 20.33 -5.48 4.58
CA ASP A 307 21.77 -5.65 4.46
C ASP A 307 22.58 -4.43 4.96
N ILE A 308 21.93 -3.28 5.27
CA ILE A 308 22.61 -2.03 5.67
C ILE A 308 23.41 -2.16 6.99
N TYR A 309 22.91 -2.90 7.96
CA TYR A 309 23.59 -3.08 9.25
C TYR A 309 24.92 -3.82 9.07
N GLU A 310 24.92 -4.90 8.32
CA GLU A 310 26.12 -5.65 7.98
C GLU A 310 27.09 -4.80 7.12
N ALA A 311 26.55 -4.00 6.19
CA ALA A 311 27.35 -3.12 5.34
C ALA A 311 28.15 -2.07 6.13
N ILE A 312 27.57 -1.53 7.21
CA ILE A 312 28.30 -0.62 8.12
C ILE A 312 29.37 -1.37 8.89
N GLU A 313 29.07 -2.55 9.43
CA GLU A 313 29.99 -3.35 10.22
C GLU A 313 31.20 -3.84 9.40
N HIS A 314 30.94 -4.33 8.18
CA HIS A 314 31.98 -4.81 7.26
C HIS A 314 32.66 -3.70 6.46
N LYS A 315 32.25 -2.45 6.66
CA LYS A 315 32.76 -1.29 5.92
C LYS A 315 32.56 -1.39 4.40
N ASP A 316 31.42 -1.94 3.96
CA ASP A 316 31.01 -1.96 2.55
C ASP A 316 30.56 -0.57 2.07
N LEU A 317 30.19 0.30 3.01
CA LEU A 317 30.01 1.73 2.79
C LEU A 317 31.38 2.42 2.74
N LYS A 318 31.65 3.12 1.65
CA LYS A 318 32.87 3.89 1.44
C LYS A 318 32.54 5.37 1.35
N VAL A 319 33.38 6.21 1.93
CA VAL A 319 33.27 7.66 1.79
C VAL A 319 34.25 8.12 0.71
N TYR A 320 33.70 8.71 -0.35
CA TYR A 320 34.46 9.32 -1.44
C TYR A 320 34.47 10.83 -1.25
N TYR A 321 35.44 11.51 -1.81
CA TYR A 321 35.61 12.94 -1.65
C TYR A 321 35.65 13.62 -3.02
N GLN A 322 34.84 14.69 -3.16
CA GLN A 322 34.85 15.51 -4.38
C GLN A 322 35.44 16.88 -4.07
N PRO A 323 36.48 17.30 -4.79
CA PRO A 323 37.14 18.57 -4.51
C PRO A 323 36.29 19.77 -4.96
N LYS A 324 36.26 20.80 -4.10
CA LYS A 324 35.66 22.12 -4.36
C LYS A 324 36.79 23.12 -4.59
N TYR A 325 36.75 23.83 -5.74
CA TYR A 325 37.82 24.77 -6.16
C TYR A 325 37.35 26.21 -6.10
N ALA A 326 38.10 27.06 -5.41
CA ALA A 326 37.96 28.51 -5.50
C ALA A 326 38.46 28.99 -6.87
N ILE A 327 37.71 29.87 -7.55
CA ILE A 327 37.94 30.24 -8.93
C ILE A 327 38.18 31.76 -9.17
N GLN A 328 38.09 32.59 -8.16
CA GLN A 328 38.21 34.05 -8.30
C GLN A 328 39.68 34.56 -8.29
N GLY A 329 40.67 33.73 -7.98
CA GLY A 329 42.08 34.09 -8.02
C GLY A 329 42.70 33.94 -9.42
N ASP A 330 44.00 34.13 -9.54
CA ASP A 330 44.74 33.96 -10.80
C ASP A 330 44.63 32.52 -11.32
N LYS A 331 44.70 31.55 -10.43
CA LYS A 331 44.53 30.14 -10.72
C LYS A 331 43.53 29.51 -9.76
N PRO A 332 42.69 28.56 -10.23
CA PRO A 332 41.86 27.78 -9.34
C PRO A 332 42.70 27.02 -8.30
N HIS A 333 42.28 27.04 -7.03
CA HIS A 333 42.97 26.34 -5.94
C HIS A 333 41.96 25.54 -5.11
N LEU A 334 42.41 24.43 -4.49
CA LEU A 334 41.59 23.55 -3.68
C LEU A 334 41.12 24.31 -2.42
N ARG A 335 39.82 24.43 -2.24
CA ARG A 335 39.23 25.14 -1.10
C ARG A 335 38.74 24.19 -0.01
N SER A 336 38.00 23.14 -0.40
CA SER A 336 37.39 22.15 0.48
C SER A 336 37.06 20.90 -0.32
N ALA A 337 36.42 19.92 0.33
CA ALA A 337 35.88 18.75 -0.33
C ALA A 337 34.48 18.43 0.23
N GLU A 338 33.70 17.69 -0.53
CA GLU A 338 32.45 17.09 -0.08
C GLU A 338 32.62 15.59 0.12
N ALA A 339 32.14 15.07 1.25
CA ALA A 339 32.11 13.65 1.58
C ALA A 339 30.85 13.01 1.02
N LEU A 340 31.02 12.06 0.12
CA LEU A 340 29.94 11.43 -0.62
C LEU A 340 29.97 9.92 -0.40
N ILE A 341 28.90 9.37 0.13
CA ILE A 341 28.79 7.93 0.39
C ILE A 341 28.72 7.11 -0.90
N ARG A 342 29.34 5.95 -0.88
CA ARG A 342 29.29 4.92 -1.92
C ARG A 342 29.06 3.56 -1.27
N TRP A 343 28.12 2.79 -1.77
CA TRP A 343 27.88 1.44 -1.26
C TRP A 343 28.41 0.40 -2.26
N ILE A 344 29.44 -0.33 -1.85
CA ILE A 344 30.02 -1.43 -2.62
C ILE A 344 29.53 -2.74 -2.02
N HIS A 345 28.37 -3.16 -2.46
CA HIS A 345 27.72 -4.34 -1.91
C HIS A 345 28.40 -5.63 -2.42
N PRO A 346 28.66 -6.64 -1.55
CA PRO A 346 29.43 -7.82 -1.93
C PRO A 346 28.83 -8.65 -3.06
N THR A 347 27.50 -8.64 -3.21
CA THR A 347 26.81 -9.42 -4.26
C THR A 347 26.08 -8.56 -5.30
N LEU A 348 25.65 -7.34 -4.95
CA LEU A 348 24.97 -6.42 -5.88
C LEU A 348 25.94 -5.47 -6.59
N GLY A 349 27.21 -5.45 -6.18
CA GLY A 349 28.21 -4.51 -6.73
C GLY A 349 27.96 -3.07 -6.26
N PHE A 350 28.25 -2.11 -7.13
CA PHE A 350 28.05 -0.70 -6.82
C PHE A 350 26.56 -0.35 -6.79
N ILE A 351 26.08 0.19 -5.64
CA ILE A 351 24.72 0.69 -5.47
C ILE A 351 24.76 2.22 -5.52
N ASN A 352 23.93 2.78 -6.41
CA ASN A 352 23.86 4.24 -6.57
C ASN A 352 23.24 4.89 -5.30
N PRO A 353 23.83 5.98 -4.75
CA PRO A 353 23.21 6.75 -3.66
C PRO A 353 21.75 7.14 -3.92
N GLY A 354 21.40 7.50 -5.14
CA GLY A 354 20.00 7.78 -5.53
C GLY A 354 19.02 6.60 -5.38
N ASP A 355 19.52 5.36 -5.26
CA ASP A 355 18.68 4.18 -5.04
C ASP A 355 18.41 3.93 -3.56
N PHE A 356 19.33 4.25 -2.65
CA PHE A 356 19.19 3.90 -1.23
C PHE A 356 18.99 5.10 -0.29
N ILE A 357 19.50 6.29 -0.62
CA ILE A 357 19.32 7.47 0.25
C ILE A 357 17.84 7.82 0.44
N PRO A 358 17.01 8.00 -0.64
CA PRO A 358 15.58 8.28 -0.45
C PRO A 358 14.83 7.16 0.27
N LEU A 359 15.23 5.90 0.06
CA LEU A 359 14.67 4.76 0.77
C LEU A 359 14.95 4.84 2.27
N PHE A 360 16.18 5.17 2.67
CA PHE A 360 16.57 5.25 4.07
C PHE A 360 16.05 6.51 4.76
N GLU A 361 15.84 7.60 4.03
CA GLU A 361 15.12 8.77 4.54
C GLU A 361 13.66 8.43 4.86
N SER A 362 12.99 7.67 3.99
CA SER A 362 11.58 7.32 4.19
C SER A 362 11.31 6.41 5.39
N ASN A 363 12.31 5.64 5.84
CA ASN A 363 12.20 4.68 6.95
C ASN A 363 13.09 5.00 8.17
N GLY A 364 13.80 6.13 8.15
CA GLY A 364 14.63 6.60 9.26
C GLY A 364 16.02 5.97 9.35
N LEU A 365 16.39 5.02 8.50
CA LEU A 365 17.72 4.39 8.52
C LEU A 365 18.83 5.34 8.08
N ILE A 366 18.49 6.45 7.46
CA ILE A 366 19.46 7.46 7.01
C ILE A 366 20.31 7.99 8.16
N GLN A 367 19.76 8.17 9.37
CA GLN A 367 20.50 8.66 10.54
C GLN A 367 21.73 7.80 10.87
N MET A 368 21.60 6.50 10.71
CA MET A 368 22.70 5.58 10.98
C MET A 368 23.80 5.68 9.91
N VAL A 369 23.38 5.87 8.66
CA VAL A 369 24.28 6.04 7.52
C VAL A 369 25.01 7.38 7.62
N ASP A 370 24.31 8.47 7.92
CA ASP A 370 24.88 9.80 8.07
C ASP A 370 25.88 9.84 9.23
N TYR A 371 25.53 9.26 10.38
CA TYR A 371 26.45 9.16 11.50
C TYR A 371 27.73 8.36 11.17
N TYR A 372 27.61 7.30 10.37
CA TYR A 372 28.77 6.56 9.87
C TYR A 372 29.65 7.45 8.97
N VAL A 373 29.05 8.17 8.00
CA VAL A 373 29.77 9.09 7.13
C VAL A 373 30.49 10.17 7.91
N TRP A 374 29.81 10.77 8.90
CA TRP A 374 30.42 11.82 9.76
C TRP A 374 31.66 11.32 10.47
N LYS A 375 31.62 10.14 11.05
CA LYS A 375 32.80 9.54 11.73
C LYS A 375 33.94 9.24 10.78
N GLU A 376 33.65 8.60 9.65
CA GLU A 376 34.71 8.25 8.67
C GLU A 376 35.32 9.51 8.04
N ALA A 377 34.52 10.54 7.74
CA ALA A 377 35.02 11.81 7.21
C ALA A 377 35.95 12.51 8.21
N ALA A 378 35.56 12.61 9.49
CA ALA A 378 36.39 13.20 10.52
C ALA A 378 37.72 12.42 10.72
N ALA A 379 37.65 11.10 10.77
CA ALA A 379 38.84 10.26 10.86
C ALA A 379 39.76 10.44 9.65
N GLN A 380 39.19 10.65 8.46
CA GLN A 380 39.97 10.88 7.23
C GLN A 380 40.64 12.26 7.21
N ILE A 381 39.91 13.32 7.65
CA ILE A 381 40.50 14.65 7.81
C ILE A 381 41.69 14.58 8.77
N ARG A 382 41.57 13.84 9.88
CA ARG A 382 42.65 13.68 10.85
C ARG A 382 43.87 13.00 10.21
N ARG A 383 43.69 11.93 9.43
CA ARG A 383 44.75 11.24 8.70
C ARG A 383 45.49 12.20 7.76
N TRP A 384 44.78 12.96 6.93
CA TRP A 384 45.39 13.95 6.03
C TRP A 384 46.14 15.04 6.81
N LYS A 385 45.61 15.52 7.93
CA LYS A 385 46.26 16.52 8.76
C LYS A 385 47.58 16.01 9.35
N ASP A 386 47.61 14.75 9.79
CA ASP A 386 48.82 14.12 10.33
C ASP A 386 49.86 13.85 9.26
N GLU A 387 49.44 13.43 8.07
CA GLU A 387 50.35 13.05 6.98
C GLU A 387 50.92 14.27 6.22
N PHE A 388 50.08 15.27 6.00
CA PHE A 388 50.47 16.41 5.15
C PHE A 388 50.73 17.70 5.92
N ASP A 389 50.46 17.77 7.21
CA ASP A 389 50.46 19.00 7.99
C ASP A 389 49.64 20.13 7.31
N PHE A 390 48.56 19.71 6.64
CA PHE A 390 47.68 20.56 5.85
C PHE A 390 46.25 20.08 6.02
N THR A 391 45.32 21.00 6.26
CA THR A 391 43.92 20.68 6.46
C THR A 391 43.09 21.08 5.26
N VAL A 392 42.35 20.14 4.69
CA VAL A 392 41.28 20.40 3.72
C VAL A 392 39.95 20.26 4.47
N PRO A 393 39.18 21.35 4.62
CA PRO A 393 37.86 21.26 5.22
C PRO A 393 36.95 20.34 4.39
N VAL A 394 36.13 19.53 5.07
CA VAL A 394 35.20 18.61 4.41
C VAL A 394 33.79 18.90 4.84
N SER A 395 32.88 19.01 3.88
CA SER A 395 31.44 19.07 4.14
C SER A 395 30.82 17.69 4.16
N VAL A 396 29.85 17.49 5.05
CA VAL A 396 29.05 16.29 5.19
C VAL A 396 27.58 16.62 5.14
N ASN A 397 26.82 15.79 4.49
CA ASN A 397 25.37 15.91 4.41
C ASN A 397 24.73 15.58 5.76
N VAL A 398 23.71 16.35 6.10
CA VAL A 398 22.84 16.14 7.29
C VAL A 398 21.41 16.06 6.78
N SER A 399 20.80 14.91 6.97
CA SER A 399 19.43 14.68 6.54
C SER A 399 18.43 15.48 7.37
N ARG A 400 17.24 15.71 6.80
CA ARG A 400 16.16 16.37 7.54
C ARG A 400 15.83 15.66 8.86
N ILE A 401 15.89 14.34 8.89
CA ILE A 401 15.58 13.55 10.09
C ILE A 401 16.62 13.76 11.18
N ASP A 402 17.89 13.96 10.81
CA ASP A 402 18.97 14.23 11.78
C ASP A 402 18.78 15.55 12.50
N ILE A 403 18.23 16.56 11.83
CA ILE A 403 18.01 17.89 12.41
C ILE A 403 17.05 17.83 13.61
N TYR A 404 16.12 16.87 13.61
CA TYR A 404 15.21 16.64 14.74
C TYR A 404 15.82 15.80 15.87
N ASP A 405 17.06 15.34 15.73
CA ASP A 405 17.76 14.63 16.78
C ASP A 405 18.27 15.60 17.84
N PRO A 406 17.73 15.55 19.08
CA PRO A 406 18.17 16.47 20.15
C PRO A 406 19.64 16.28 20.53
N ASP A 407 20.27 15.17 20.14
CA ASP A 407 21.68 14.89 20.41
C ASP A 407 22.62 15.22 19.25
N LEU A 408 22.11 15.79 18.15
CA LEU A 408 22.87 16.09 16.95
C LEU A 408 24.16 16.89 17.25
N GLU A 409 24.01 17.96 17.99
CA GLU A 409 25.10 18.87 18.36
C GLU A 409 26.22 18.15 19.17
N ASN A 410 25.82 17.32 20.14
CA ASN A 410 26.77 16.54 20.93
C ASN A 410 27.48 15.48 20.07
N LYS A 411 26.77 14.84 19.13
CA LYS A 411 27.37 13.89 18.20
C LYS A 411 28.50 14.53 17.40
N PHE A 412 28.26 15.72 16.82
CA PHE A 412 29.30 16.45 16.07
C PHE A 412 30.46 16.89 16.98
N CYS A 413 30.19 17.47 18.14
CA CYS A 413 31.23 17.87 19.08
C CYS A 413 32.10 16.68 19.51
N ASN A 414 31.50 15.54 19.84
CA ASN A 414 32.21 14.33 20.23
C ASN A 414 33.08 13.77 19.09
N ILE A 415 32.57 13.79 17.85
CA ILE A 415 33.35 13.37 16.68
C ILE A 415 34.60 14.24 16.49
N LEU A 416 34.46 15.56 16.59
CA LEU A 416 35.59 16.49 16.47
C LEU A 416 36.60 16.32 17.61
N GLU A 417 36.14 16.19 18.85
CA GLU A 417 37.00 15.99 20.00
C GLU A 417 37.83 14.71 19.90
N GLN A 418 37.17 13.59 19.56
CA GLN A 418 37.82 12.29 19.35
C GLN A 418 38.91 12.34 18.28
N ASN A 419 38.70 13.13 17.22
CA ASN A 419 39.64 13.25 16.10
C ASN A 419 40.57 14.48 16.23
N LYS A 420 40.49 15.25 17.32
CA LYS A 420 41.28 16.47 17.56
C LYS A 420 41.19 17.46 16.39
N LEU A 421 39.98 17.67 15.90
CA LEU A 421 39.66 18.59 14.81
C LEU A 421 39.05 19.90 15.35
N SER A 422 39.21 20.97 14.55
CA SER A 422 38.48 22.22 14.78
C SER A 422 37.11 22.16 14.06
N PRO A 423 36.09 22.86 14.59
CA PRO A 423 34.83 23.02 13.85
C PRO A 423 34.99 23.62 12.45
N THR A 424 36.06 24.39 12.20
CA THR A 424 36.38 24.94 10.87
C THR A 424 36.94 23.93 9.88
N ASP A 425 37.38 22.76 10.35
CA ASP A 425 37.84 21.66 9.51
C ASP A 425 36.67 20.83 8.97
N TYR A 426 35.45 21.08 9.47
CA TYR A 426 34.27 20.26 9.24
C TYR A 426 33.06 21.15 8.96
N MET A 427 32.41 20.96 7.82
CA MET A 427 31.27 21.77 7.41
C MET A 427 30.01 20.90 7.34
N ILE A 428 28.87 21.50 7.62
CA ILE A 428 27.56 20.84 7.68
C ILE A 428 26.75 21.29 6.49
N GLU A 429 26.28 20.35 5.71
CA GLU A 429 25.51 20.58 4.51
C GLU A 429 24.07 20.16 4.70
N ILE A 430 23.12 21.08 4.46
CA ILE A 430 21.67 20.88 4.60
C ILE A 430 20.97 21.28 3.32
N THR A 431 19.96 20.53 2.91
CA THR A 431 19.17 20.85 1.72
C THR A 431 18.14 21.96 1.98
N GLU A 432 17.79 22.73 0.94
CA GLU A 432 16.71 23.73 1.01
C GLU A 432 15.39 23.14 1.52
N SER A 433 15.06 21.93 1.13
CA SER A 433 13.81 21.26 1.50
C SER A 433 13.72 20.91 3.00
N ALA A 434 14.83 20.71 3.68
CA ALA A 434 14.85 20.45 5.12
C ALA A 434 14.31 21.64 5.94
N TYR A 435 14.30 22.82 5.35
CA TYR A 435 13.86 24.06 5.97
C TYR A 435 12.35 24.29 5.93
N SER A 436 11.64 23.77 4.93
CA SER A 436 10.25 24.18 4.62
C SER A 436 9.19 23.77 5.65
N GLU A 437 9.45 22.75 6.50
CA GLU A 437 8.43 22.18 7.39
C GLU A 437 8.50 22.63 8.85
N ASN A 438 9.68 23.02 9.37
CA ASN A 438 9.84 23.54 10.74
C ASN A 438 11.01 24.53 10.85
N ALA A 439 10.82 25.69 10.26
CA ALA A 439 11.86 26.73 10.17
C ALA A 439 12.45 27.14 11.53
N GLN A 440 11.60 27.30 12.57
CA GLN A 440 12.03 27.83 13.86
C GLN A 440 12.99 26.87 14.60
N GLY A 441 12.65 25.60 14.71
CA GLY A 441 13.49 24.61 15.39
C GLY A 441 14.82 24.37 14.68
N LEU A 442 14.81 24.37 13.34
CA LEU A 442 16.00 24.27 12.53
C LEU A 442 16.95 25.47 12.75
N ILE A 443 16.43 26.72 12.73
CA ILE A 443 17.23 27.92 12.97
C ILE A 443 17.95 27.84 14.29
N GLU A 444 17.28 27.43 15.36
CA GLU A 444 17.85 27.34 16.71
C GLU A 444 19.03 26.35 16.76
N VAL A 445 18.88 25.17 16.13
CA VAL A 445 19.93 24.16 16.06
C VAL A 445 21.14 24.67 15.26
N LEU A 446 20.90 25.25 14.08
CA LEU A 446 21.95 25.76 13.22
C LEU A 446 22.69 26.95 13.85
N ASP A 447 21.99 27.86 14.52
CA ASP A 447 22.59 28.95 15.27
C ASP A 447 23.46 28.46 16.42
N SER A 448 23.04 27.42 17.15
CA SER A 448 23.84 26.79 18.18
C SER A 448 25.14 26.21 17.63
N MET A 449 25.06 25.49 16.50
CA MET A 449 26.22 24.91 15.85
C MET A 449 27.17 25.98 15.30
N ARG A 450 26.66 27.06 14.70
CA ARG A 450 27.48 28.20 14.26
C ARG A 450 28.21 28.89 15.43
N LYS A 451 27.54 29.08 16.59
CA LYS A 451 28.18 29.63 17.80
C LYS A 451 29.33 28.76 18.28
N LYS A 452 29.31 27.45 18.01
CA LYS A 452 30.44 26.54 18.31
C LYS A 452 31.53 26.55 17.21
N GLY A 453 31.33 27.28 16.12
CA GLY A 453 32.30 27.49 15.05
C GLY A 453 32.12 26.62 13.82
N PHE A 454 31.06 25.78 13.75
CA PHE A 454 30.74 25.05 12.54
C PHE A 454 30.31 25.99 11.43
N LYS A 455 30.61 25.59 10.19
CA LYS A 455 30.13 26.26 8.98
C LYS A 455 28.96 25.50 8.37
N ILE A 456 27.92 26.24 8.00
CA ILE A 456 26.69 25.69 7.43
C ILE A 456 26.64 25.99 5.94
N GLU A 457 26.51 24.97 5.12
CA GLU A 457 26.30 25.06 3.67
C GLU A 457 24.81 24.76 3.39
N MET A 458 24.16 25.58 2.58
CA MET A 458 22.80 25.31 2.07
C MET A 458 22.91 24.72 0.70
N ASP A 459 22.42 23.49 0.53
CA ASP A 459 22.46 22.73 -0.69
C ASP A 459 21.16 22.76 -1.50
N ASP A 460 21.23 22.39 -2.78
CA ASP A 460 20.12 22.29 -3.75
C ASP A 460 19.31 23.59 -3.90
N PHE A 461 19.95 24.75 -3.68
CA PHE A 461 19.24 26.03 -3.68
C PHE A 461 18.61 26.38 -5.03
N GLY A 462 17.33 26.73 -4.99
CA GLY A 462 16.49 27.08 -6.12
C GLY A 462 15.59 25.98 -6.65
N THR A 463 15.67 24.76 -6.09
CA THR A 463 14.79 23.64 -6.45
C THR A 463 13.52 23.59 -5.60
N GLY A 464 13.51 24.25 -4.43
CA GLY A 464 12.42 24.27 -3.46
C GLY A 464 11.52 25.50 -3.54
N TYR A 465 10.62 25.63 -2.57
CA TYR A 465 9.65 26.73 -2.42
C TYR A 465 10.09 27.76 -1.37
N SER A 466 11.37 28.10 -1.30
CA SER A 466 11.82 29.09 -0.31
C SER A 466 11.26 30.47 -0.59
N SER A 467 10.63 31.10 0.41
CA SER A 467 10.28 32.52 0.33
C SER A 467 11.53 33.38 0.53
N LEU A 468 11.63 34.49 -0.21
CA LEU A 468 12.75 35.45 -0.04
C LEU A 468 12.89 35.96 1.41
N GLY A 469 11.81 35.99 2.19
CA GLY A 469 11.85 36.34 3.60
C GLY A 469 12.63 35.33 4.46
N MET A 470 12.50 34.05 4.16
CA MET A 470 13.21 32.97 4.85
C MET A 470 14.72 33.09 4.68
N LEU A 471 15.20 33.48 3.49
CA LEU A 471 16.63 33.59 3.20
C LEU A 471 17.37 34.60 4.09
N THR A 472 16.67 35.60 4.62
CA THR A 472 17.28 36.60 5.51
C THR A 472 17.40 36.13 6.95
N GLU A 473 16.70 35.06 7.33
CA GLU A 473 16.64 34.52 8.69
C GLU A 473 17.51 33.27 8.87
N ILE A 474 17.85 32.57 7.76
CA ILE A 474 18.63 31.32 7.82
C ILE A 474 20.09 31.62 8.17
N PRO A 475 20.64 30.97 9.21
CA PRO A 475 22.03 31.15 9.60
C PRO A 475 22.98 30.29 8.76
N ILE A 476 23.17 30.63 7.48
CA ILE A 476 24.08 29.94 6.57
C ILE A 476 25.41 30.70 6.42
N ASP A 477 26.46 29.96 6.07
CA ASP A 477 27.78 30.50 5.77
C ASP A 477 28.16 30.33 4.30
N ILE A 478 27.52 29.41 3.55
CA ILE A 478 27.79 29.10 2.15
C ILE A 478 26.48 28.74 1.46
N LEU A 479 26.30 29.22 0.20
CA LEU A 479 25.15 28.89 -0.64
C LEU A 479 25.59 28.05 -1.84
N LYS A 480 24.97 26.88 -2.05
CA LYS A 480 25.26 26.01 -3.19
C LYS A 480 24.15 26.10 -4.24
N ILE A 481 24.54 26.25 -5.50
CA ILE A 481 23.62 26.28 -6.65
C ILE A 481 23.49 24.85 -7.17
N ASP A 482 22.25 24.35 -7.22
CA ASP A 482 21.96 23.01 -7.72
C ASP A 482 22.45 22.79 -9.14
N MET A 483 22.96 21.59 -9.38
CA MET A 483 23.55 21.18 -10.66
C MET A 483 22.59 21.26 -11.85
N SER A 484 21.27 21.20 -11.65
CA SER A 484 20.29 21.26 -12.75
C SER A 484 20.29 22.62 -13.45
N PHE A 485 20.52 23.70 -12.70
CA PHE A 485 20.65 25.05 -13.28
C PHE A 485 21.98 25.20 -14.04
N VAL A 486 23.07 24.70 -13.46
CA VAL A 486 24.41 24.82 -14.04
C VAL A 486 24.54 23.99 -15.32
N ARG A 487 24.07 22.75 -15.34
CA ARG A 487 24.10 21.90 -16.54
C ARG A 487 23.33 22.46 -17.72
N ASN A 488 22.22 23.15 -17.43
CA ASN A 488 21.33 23.68 -18.46
C ASN A 488 21.56 25.16 -18.82
N MET A 489 22.50 25.86 -18.15
CA MET A 489 22.73 27.30 -18.34
C MET A 489 23.21 27.68 -19.74
N GLU A 490 23.89 26.78 -20.44
CA GLU A 490 24.36 27.02 -21.79
C GLU A 490 23.28 26.79 -22.86
N LYS A 491 22.26 25.96 -22.54
CA LYS A 491 21.18 25.61 -23.46
C LYS A 491 19.97 26.53 -23.34
N HIS A 492 19.74 27.09 -22.14
CA HIS A 492 18.56 27.87 -21.83
C HIS A 492 18.95 29.17 -21.13
N GLU A 493 18.70 30.30 -21.76
CA GLU A 493 18.97 31.63 -21.20
C GLU A 493 18.26 31.86 -19.86
N LYS A 494 17.07 31.25 -19.67
CA LYS A 494 16.33 31.28 -18.38
C LYS A 494 17.15 30.67 -17.24
N ASN A 495 17.80 29.52 -17.46
CA ASN A 495 18.62 28.88 -16.44
C ASN A 495 19.88 29.69 -16.13
N LYS A 496 20.50 30.26 -17.15
CA LYS A 496 21.63 31.17 -16.99
C LYS A 496 21.25 32.37 -16.12
N ARG A 497 20.08 32.98 -16.37
CA ARG A 497 19.57 34.08 -15.57
C ARG A 497 19.26 33.68 -14.14
N MET A 498 18.76 32.44 -13.91
CA MET A 498 18.58 31.92 -12.56
C MET A 498 19.89 31.79 -11.81
N VAL A 499 20.95 31.26 -12.45
CA VAL A 499 22.30 31.18 -11.85
C VAL A 499 22.81 32.59 -11.46
N GLU A 500 22.66 33.59 -12.33
CA GLU A 500 23.00 34.99 -12.01
C GLU A 500 22.25 35.50 -10.77
N LEU A 501 20.93 35.28 -10.72
CA LEU A 501 20.11 35.71 -9.59
C LEU A 501 20.53 35.04 -8.27
N ILE A 502 20.85 33.73 -8.31
CA ILE A 502 21.29 33.01 -7.11
C ILE A 502 22.64 33.55 -6.63
N ILE A 503 23.58 33.83 -7.54
CA ILE A 503 24.87 34.46 -7.21
C ILE A 503 24.64 35.87 -6.59
N ASP A 504 23.72 36.64 -7.11
CA ASP A 504 23.39 37.97 -6.56
C ASP A 504 22.72 37.87 -5.17
N ILE A 505 21.91 36.83 -4.92
CA ILE A 505 21.38 36.51 -3.60
C ILE A 505 22.53 36.18 -2.63
N ALA A 506 23.48 35.33 -3.00
CA ALA A 506 24.64 35.00 -2.18
C ALA A 506 25.44 36.26 -1.80
N LYS A 507 25.67 37.17 -2.77
CA LYS A 507 26.32 38.47 -2.53
C LYS A 507 25.50 39.34 -1.57
N PHE A 508 24.17 39.39 -1.72
CA PHE A 508 23.31 40.12 -0.81
C PHE A 508 23.39 39.60 0.62
N LEU A 509 23.41 38.27 0.78
CA LEU A 509 23.57 37.59 2.08
C LEU A 509 25.01 37.67 2.61
N LYS A 510 25.96 38.12 1.80
CA LYS A 510 27.39 38.19 2.09
C LYS A 510 28.01 36.81 2.44
N VAL A 511 27.56 35.79 1.73
CA VAL A 511 28.09 34.42 1.84
C VAL A 511 28.72 34.00 0.51
N PRO A 512 29.79 33.17 0.52
CA PRO A 512 30.33 32.57 -0.68
C PRO A 512 29.30 31.70 -1.41
N CYS A 513 29.41 31.68 -2.75
CA CYS A 513 28.56 30.86 -3.61
C CYS A 513 29.37 29.69 -4.19
N VAL A 514 28.80 28.49 -4.13
CA VAL A 514 29.35 27.26 -4.74
C VAL A 514 28.43 26.85 -5.89
N ALA A 515 28.98 26.66 -7.11
CA ALA A 515 28.19 26.12 -8.22
C ALA A 515 28.53 24.65 -8.45
N GLU A 516 27.51 23.80 -8.46
CA GLU A 516 27.63 22.37 -8.64
C GLU A 516 27.47 21.92 -10.09
N GLY A 517 27.95 20.70 -10.39
CA GLY A 517 27.75 20.08 -11.69
C GLY A 517 28.50 20.78 -12.85
N VAL A 518 29.61 21.46 -12.58
CA VAL A 518 30.44 22.10 -13.61
C VAL A 518 31.21 21.03 -14.37
N GLU A 519 30.97 20.92 -15.69
CA GLU A 519 31.54 19.89 -16.55
C GLU A 519 32.42 20.46 -17.65
N THR A 520 32.23 21.73 -18.04
CA THR A 520 32.93 22.34 -19.18
C THR A 520 33.69 23.60 -18.80
N GLU A 521 34.76 23.91 -19.60
CA GLU A 521 35.50 25.14 -19.44
C GLU A 521 34.65 26.40 -19.71
N SER A 522 33.68 26.29 -20.60
CA SER A 522 32.75 27.37 -20.92
C SER A 522 31.87 27.72 -19.70
N GLN A 523 31.35 26.70 -18.98
CA GLN A 523 30.64 26.89 -17.72
C GLN A 523 31.52 27.55 -16.66
N LEU A 524 32.75 27.07 -16.48
CA LEU A 524 33.71 27.67 -15.55
C LEU A 524 33.92 29.15 -15.86
N ARG A 525 34.22 29.51 -17.12
CA ARG A 525 34.46 30.90 -17.53
C ARG A 525 33.24 31.78 -17.31
N THR A 526 32.06 31.23 -17.53
CA THR A 526 30.78 31.96 -17.35
C THR A 526 30.52 32.22 -15.87
N LEU A 527 30.61 31.20 -15.02
CA LEU A 527 30.45 31.31 -13.55
C LEU A 527 31.47 32.29 -12.93
N ARG A 528 32.72 32.22 -13.38
CA ARG A 528 33.79 33.15 -12.95
C ARG A 528 33.45 34.60 -13.28
N ARG A 529 32.90 34.88 -14.48
CA ARG A 529 32.46 36.23 -14.89
C ARG A 529 31.27 36.73 -14.09
N MET A 530 30.35 35.85 -13.68
CA MET A 530 29.21 36.17 -12.84
C MET A 530 29.61 36.45 -11.39
N GLY A 531 30.82 36.06 -11.01
CA GLY A 531 31.35 36.25 -9.66
C GLY A 531 31.05 35.12 -8.70
N CYS A 532 30.85 33.90 -9.20
CA CYS A 532 30.78 32.71 -8.37
C CYS A 532 32.12 32.44 -7.70
N ASP A 533 32.14 32.11 -6.42
CA ASP A 533 33.41 31.98 -5.64
C ASP A 533 34.04 30.62 -5.80
N VAL A 534 33.25 29.56 -5.74
CA VAL A 534 33.70 28.17 -5.69
C VAL A 534 32.92 27.33 -6.69
N ILE A 535 33.56 26.33 -7.26
CA ILE A 535 32.89 25.36 -8.11
C ILE A 535 33.21 23.92 -7.70
N GLN A 536 32.25 23.06 -7.97
CA GLN A 536 32.32 21.60 -7.81
C GLN A 536 31.78 20.93 -9.06
N GLY A 537 32.49 19.92 -9.57
CA GLY A 537 32.00 19.18 -10.73
C GLY A 537 33.09 18.38 -11.46
N TYR A 538 32.62 17.66 -12.47
CA TYR A 538 33.46 16.72 -13.21
C TYR A 538 34.55 17.41 -14.08
N PHE A 539 34.45 18.73 -14.22
CA PHE A 539 35.52 19.50 -14.86
C PHE A 539 36.87 19.35 -14.14
N PHE A 540 36.85 19.33 -12.79
CA PHE A 540 38.07 19.10 -12.01
C PHE A 540 38.23 17.63 -11.63
N SER A 541 37.18 17.02 -11.04
CA SER A 541 37.20 15.62 -10.65
C SER A 541 35.79 15.10 -10.39
N LYS A 542 35.60 13.82 -10.67
CA LYS A 542 34.50 13.04 -10.05
C LYS A 542 34.86 12.81 -8.58
N PRO A 543 33.87 12.40 -7.74
CA PRO A 543 34.19 11.89 -6.40
C PRO A 543 35.21 10.75 -6.48
N VAL A 544 36.27 10.82 -5.68
CA VAL A 544 37.35 9.84 -5.67
C VAL A 544 37.55 9.23 -4.28
N ALA A 545 38.19 8.07 -4.23
CA ALA A 545 38.54 7.44 -2.98
C ALA A 545 39.56 8.28 -2.19
N PRO A 546 39.68 8.15 -0.86
CA PRO A 546 40.60 8.91 -0.01
C PRO A 546 42.06 8.87 -0.54
N GLU A 547 42.49 7.72 -1.01
CA GLU A 547 43.85 7.48 -1.53
C GLU A 547 44.12 8.28 -2.81
N ASP A 548 43.14 8.43 -3.66
CA ASP A 548 43.26 9.24 -4.88
C ASP A 548 43.13 10.74 -4.60
N PHE A 549 42.38 11.12 -3.52
CA PHE A 549 42.22 12.51 -3.13
C PHE A 549 43.54 13.14 -2.66
N VAL A 550 44.48 12.36 -2.16
CA VAL A 550 45.81 12.78 -1.76
C VAL A 550 46.53 13.56 -2.89
N LYS A 551 46.35 13.17 -4.15
CA LYS A 551 46.96 13.85 -5.32
C LYS A 551 46.56 15.35 -5.41
N PHE A 552 45.34 15.68 -4.98
CA PHE A 552 44.87 17.08 -4.95
C PHE A 552 45.49 17.85 -3.79
N ILE A 553 45.70 17.22 -2.63
CA ILE A 553 46.36 17.81 -1.47
C ILE A 553 47.81 18.11 -1.77
N GLU A 554 48.55 17.15 -2.35
CA GLU A 554 49.97 17.32 -2.73
C GLU A 554 50.15 18.43 -3.76
N LYS A 555 49.27 18.47 -4.76
CA LYS A 555 49.29 19.53 -5.78
C LYS A 555 49.07 20.91 -5.15
N GLU A 556 48.11 21.04 -4.25
CA GLU A 556 47.81 22.29 -3.57
C GLU A 556 49.00 22.73 -2.69
N LYS A 557 49.51 21.82 -1.86
CA LYS A 557 50.67 22.07 -1.00
C LYS A 557 51.90 22.58 -1.80
N SER A 558 52.12 22.01 -2.99
CA SER A 558 53.22 22.43 -3.87
C SER A 558 53.06 23.86 -4.40
N LEU A 559 51.86 24.43 -4.42
CA LEU A 559 51.57 25.81 -4.80
C LEU A 559 51.88 26.82 -3.67
N TRP A 560 51.76 26.39 -2.40
CA TRP A 560 52.02 27.21 -1.23
C TRP A 560 53.49 27.25 -0.80
N THR A 561 54.28 26.27 -1.27
CA THR A 561 55.73 26.17 -0.96
C THR A 561 56.62 26.86 -1.97
N LYS A 562 56.05 27.46 -3.02
CA LYS A 562 56.75 28.31 -4.02
C LYS A 562 56.43 29.77 -3.83
#